data_b2eb99862ad251281dedc6f579a022c2
#
_entry.id   b2eb99862ad251281dedc6f579a022c2
#
_cell.length_a   1.000
_cell.length_b   1.000
_cell.length_c   1.000
_cell.angle_alpha   90.00
_cell.angle_beta   90.00
_cell.angle_gamma   90.00
#
_symmetry.space_group_name_H-M   'P 1'
#
loop_
_entity.id
_entity.type
_entity.pdbx_description
1 polymer ?
#
loop_
_entity_poly.entity_id
_entity_poly.type
_entity_poly.pdbx_seq_one_letter_code
_entity_poly.pdbx_strand_id
1 'polypeptide(L)'
;DVYKRQILAREDKDLHADIVIGVPDSSLSAAIGYAEEAGIPFETGLIKNRYVGRTFIQPTQAMRDRSVRLKLSPVSSVVKGKSIVMIDDSIVRGTTSRRIVQLLKDAGATQVHVRIASPVITSPCFYGVDTSTKDQLIGAQMSVEEIRDYIHADTLRFMTEEEMKEATHGVGLCLACFNGEYCTKLFSYQEELDK
;
A
#
# COMPACT_ATOMS: atom_id res chain seq x y z
N ASP A 1 -3.46 -13.90 -6.85
CA ASP A 1 -2.57 -12.73 -7.02
C ASP A 1 -2.52 -12.15 -8.44
N VAL A 2 -2.43 -12.96 -9.48
CA VAL A 2 -2.37 -12.48 -10.87
C VAL A 2 -3.63 -11.69 -11.26
N TYR A 3 -4.82 -12.14 -10.88
CA TYR A 3 -6.09 -11.49 -11.24
C TYR A 3 -6.34 -10.15 -10.52
N LYS A 4 -5.93 -10.01 -9.26
CA LYS A 4 -6.03 -8.74 -8.52
C LYS A 4 -5.36 -7.58 -9.25
N ARG A 5 -4.31 -7.88 -9.96
CA ARG A 5 -3.40 -6.95 -10.61
C ARG A 5 -3.94 -6.43 -11.92
N GLN A 6 -4.57 -7.35 -12.68
CA GLN A 6 -5.21 -7.01 -13.95
C GLN A 6 -6.41 -6.08 -13.72
N ILE A 7 -7.21 -6.33 -12.68
CA ILE A 7 -8.38 -5.50 -12.36
C ILE A 7 -7.95 -4.08 -12.00
N LEU A 8 -6.91 -3.92 -11.17
CA LEU A 8 -6.40 -2.60 -10.78
C LEU A 8 -5.90 -1.79 -11.99
N ALA A 9 -5.28 -2.45 -12.97
CA ALA A 9 -4.79 -1.81 -14.18
C ALA A 9 -5.89 -1.44 -15.18
N ARG A 10 -6.95 -2.24 -15.26
CA ARG A 10 -8.07 -2.01 -16.19
C ARG A 10 -8.78 -0.69 -15.98
N GLU A 11 -8.85 -0.23 -14.75
CA GLU A 11 -9.47 1.05 -14.39
C GLU A 11 -8.53 2.26 -14.59
N ASP A 12 -7.24 2.01 -14.87
CA ASP A 12 -6.22 3.03 -15.08
C ASP A 12 -5.88 3.26 -16.57
N LYS A 13 -6.82 3.00 -17.47
CA LYS A 13 -6.60 3.05 -18.94
C LYS A 13 -6.07 4.39 -19.45
N ASP A 14 -6.40 5.48 -18.77
CA ASP A 14 -5.98 6.84 -19.13
C ASP A 14 -4.69 7.27 -18.40
N LEU A 15 -4.11 6.40 -17.55
CA LEU A 15 -2.90 6.73 -16.83
C LEU A 15 -1.67 6.48 -17.70
N HIS A 16 -0.97 7.55 -18.03
CA HIS A 16 0.32 7.47 -18.73
C HIS A 16 1.47 7.52 -17.73
N ALA A 17 2.26 6.46 -17.70
CA ALA A 17 3.48 6.38 -16.89
C ALA A 17 4.60 5.68 -17.69
N ASP A 18 5.85 5.96 -17.32
CA ASP A 18 7.01 5.38 -18.01
C ASP A 18 7.33 3.97 -17.50
N ILE A 19 7.12 3.72 -16.21
CA ILE A 19 7.45 2.45 -15.57
C ILE A 19 6.48 2.10 -14.43
N VAL A 20 6.38 0.81 -14.17
CA VAL A 20 5.73 0.26 -12.96
C VAL A 20 6.80 -0.28 -12.04
N ILE A 21 6.70 0.03 -10.75
CA ILE A 21 7.56 -0.53 -9.69
C ILE A 21 6.73 -1.13 -8.58
N GLY A 22 7.26 -2.14 -7.87
CA GLY A 22 6.63 -2.72 -6.68
C GLY A 22 7.41 -2.37 -5.42
N VAL A 23 6.69 -2.15 -4.32
CA VAL A 23 7.33 -2.05 -3.01
C VAL A 23 7.81 -3.44 -2.57
N PRO A 24 9.12 -3.66 -2.40
CA PRO A 24 9.62 -4.99 -2.08
C PRO A 24 9.38 -5.37 -0.60
N ASP A 25 9.11 -6.66 -0.29
CA ASP A 25 9.09 -7.83 -1.19
C ASP A 25 7.65 -8.20 -1.61
N SER A 26 6.63 -7.81 -0.83
CA SER A 26 5.24 -8.27 -0.92
C SER A 26 4.53 -7.87 -2.22
N SER A 27 4.82 -6.67 -2.73
CA SER A 27 4.08 -6.09 -3.85
C SER A 27 4.70 -6.35 -5.23
N LEU A 28 5.85 -7.04 -5.30
CA LEU A 28 6.54 -7.26 -6.59
C LEU A 28 5.68 -8.04 -7.58
N SER A 29 5.05 -9.11 -7.10
CA SER A 29 4.18 -9.90 -7.95
C SER A 29 2.93 -9.11 -8.39
N ALA A 30 2.41 -8.19 -7.54
CA ALA A 30 1.33 -7.27 -7.92
C ALA A 30 1.77 -6.29 -9.01
N ALA A 31 2.95 -5.74 -8.89
CA ALA A 31 3.49 -4.79 -9.84
C ALA A 31 3.72 -5.42 -11.23
N ILE A 32 4.24 -6.65 -11.28
CA ILE A 32 4.43 -7.37 -12.55
C ILE A 32 3.09 -7.57 -13.26
N GLY A 33 2.06 -8.07 -12.57
CA GLY A 33 0.77 -8.29 -13.20
C GLY A 33 0.05 -6.99 -13.61
N TYR A 34 0.23 -5.90 -12.85
CA TYR A 34 -0.25 -4.58 -13.26
C TYR A 34 0.46 -4.09 -14.53
N ALA A 35 1.79 -4.22 -14.58
CA ALA A 35 2.61 -3.81 -15.71
C ALA A 35 2.22 -4.56 -17.00
N GLU A 36 2.02 -5.88 -16.91
CA GLU A 36 1.58 -6.72 -18.02
C GLU A 36 0.22 -6.27 -18.58
N GLU A 37 -0.77 -6.03 -17.72
CA GLU A 37 -2.12 -5.62 -18.15
C GLU A 37 -2.14 -4.18 -18.67
N ALA A 38 -1.40 -3.26 -18.04
CA ALA A 38 -1.33 -1.87 -18.45
C ALA A 38 -0.45 -1.66 -19.69
N GLY A 39 0.36 -2.65 -20.09
CA GLY A 39 1.34 -2.50 -21.16
C GLY A 39 2.49 -1.52 -20.83
N ILE A 40 2.75 -1.29 -19.54
CA ILE A 40 3.81 -0.40 -19.04
C ILE A 40 4.98 -1.26 -18.55
N PRO A 41 6.25 -0.94 -18.87
CA PRO A 41 7.40 -1.73 -18.42
C PRO A 41 7.48 -1.84 -16.89
N PHE A 42 7.71 -3.06 -16.39
CA PHE A 42 8.07 -3.28 -14.99
C PHE A 42 9.57 -3.08 -14.79
N GLU A 43 9.94 -2.33 -13.75
CA GLU A 43 11.34 -2.08 -13.39
C GLU A 43 11.55 -2.20 -11.88
N THR A 44 12.78 -2.60 -11.48
CA THR A 44 13.18 -2.63 -10.08
C THR A 44 13.62 -1.23 -9.63
N GLY A 45 12.64 -0.36 -9.34
CA GLY A 45 12.90 1.02 -8.89
C GLY A 45 13.24 1.16 -7.41
N LEU A 46 12.95 0.13 -6.60
CA LEU A 46 13.23 0.08 -5.17
C LEU A 46 13.95 -1.21 -4.80
N ILE A 47 15.00 -1.12 -4.01
CA ILE A 47 15.75 -2.26 -3.46
C ILE A 47 15.61 -2.28 -1.94
N LYS A 48 15.33 -3.47 -1.39
CA LYS A 48 15.28 -3.70 0.05
C LYS A 48 16.61 -4.22 0.58
N ASN A 49 17.16 -3.52 1.55
CA ASN A 49 18.32 -4.01 2.28
C ASN A 49 17.89 -5.07 3.31
N ARG A 50 18.25 -6.32 3.06
CA ARG A 50 17.90 -7.47 3.92
C ARG A 50 18.73 -7.56 5.20
N TYR A 51 19.83 -6.84 5.29
CA TYR A 51 20.69 -6.81 6.48
C TYR A 51 20.13 -5.88 7.57
N VAL A 52 19.20 -5.00 7.24
CA VAL A 52 18.50 -4.13 8.19
C VAL A 52 17.27 -4.85 8.72
N GLY A 53 17.35 -5.35 9.96
CA GLY A 53 16.27 -6.07 10.64
C GLY A 53 15.00 -5.23 10.88
N ARG A 54 14.03 -5.78 11.64
CA ARG A 54 12.78 -5.09 11.98
C ARG A 54 13.06 -3.81 12.78
N THR A 55 12.74 -2.66 12.22
CA THR A 55 13.06 -1.32 12.75
C THR A 55 12.06 -0.80 13.77
N PHE A 56 11.08 -1.61 14.21
CA PHE A 56 10.01 -1.20 15.13
C PHE A 56 10.46 -0.92 16.57
N ILE A 57 11.73 -1.21 16.93
CA ILE A 57 12.26 -1.12 18.30
C ILE A 57 13.15 0.12 18.50
N GLN A 58 13.09 1.11 17.62
CA GLN A 58 13.93 2.30 17.75
C GLN A 58 13.21 3.42 18.54
N PRO A 59 13.84 3.97 19.59
CA PRO A 59 13.16 4.85 20.55
C PRO A 59 12.82 6.24 20.03
N THR A 60 13.47 6.73 18.97
CA THR A 60 13.22 8.09 18.44
C THR A 60 12.73 8.10 17.00
N GLN A 61 11.94 9.11 16.63
CA GLN A 61 11.42 9.29 15.27
C GLN A 61 12.57 9.46 14.26
N ALA A 62 13.61 10.23 14.59
CA ALA A 62 14.77 10.43 13.74
C ALA A 62 15.54 9.12 13.45
N MET A 63 15.65 8.23 14.44
CA MET A 63 16.27 6.90 14.26
C MET A 63 15.38 5.98 13.41
N ARG A 64 14.06 6.01 13.60
CA ARG A 64 13.10 5.31 12.75
C ARG A 64 13.21 5.80 11.31
N ASP A 65 13.37 7.09 11.15
CA ASP A 65 13.52 7.73 9.85
C ASP A 65 14.81 7.33 9.14
N ARG A 66 15.93 7.30 9.81
CA ARG A 66 17.19 6.82 9.26
C ARG A 66 17.11 5.32 8.91
N SER A 67 16.44 4.53 9.72
CA SER A 67 16.30 3.08 9.54
C SER A 67 15.48 2.71 8.30
N VAL A 68 14.45 3.48 7.92
CA VAL A 68 13.70 3.22 6.67
C VAL A 68 14.55 3.57 5.45
N ARG A 69 15.35 4.66 5.49
CA ARG A 69 16.30 4.97 4.40
C ARG A 69 17.36 3.86 4.21
N LEU A 70 17.76 3.19 5.30
CA LEU A 70 18.65 2.05 5.23
C LEU A 70 17.97 0.78 4.74
N LYS A 71 16.64 0.68 4.89
CA LYS A 71 15.86 -0.50 4.54
C LYS A 71 15.39 -0.52 3.09
N LEU A 72 15.04 0.66 2.53
CA LEU A 72 14.59 0.81 1.16
C LEU A 72 15.43 1.89 0.48
N SER A 73 16.01 1.56 -0.66
CA SER A 73 16.82 2.47 -1.47
C SER A 73 16.26 2.57 -2.89
N PRO A 74 15.99 3.78 -3.40
CA PRO A 74 15.61 3.96 -4.79
C PRO A 74 16.80 3.72 -5.72
N VAL A 75 16.54 3.11 -6.87
CA VAL A 75 17.52 2.93 -7.94
C VAL A 75 17.48 4.17 -8.83
N SER A 76 18.30 5.16 -8.53
CA SER A 76 18.23 6.48 -9.19
C SER A 76 18.36 6.43 -10.70
N SER A 77 19.15 5.49 -11.24
CA SER A 77 19.28 5.30 -12.71
C SER A 77 17.99 4.82 -13.37
N VAL A 78 17.11 4.15 -12.63
CA VAL A 78 15.81 3.68 -13.12
C VAL A 78 14.74 4.75 -12.94
N VAL A 79 14.76 5.46 -11.80
CA VAL A 79 13.70 6.35 -11.33
C VAL A 79 13.78 7.77 -11.90
N LYS A 80 15.01 8.27 -12.11
CA LYS A 80 15.25 9.69 -12.47
C LYS A 80 14.59 10.08 -13.80
N GLY A 81 13.80 11.14 -13.75
CA GLY A 81 13.10 11.72 -14.91
C GLY A 81 11.87 10.92 -15.35
N LYS A 82 11.43 9.92 -14.56
CA LYS A 82 10.32 9.03 -14.90
C LYS A 82 9.04 9.39 -14.16
N SER A 83 7.91 9.21 -14.85
CA SER A 83 6.59 9.07 -14.26
C SER A 83 6.38 7.60 -13.85
N ILE A 84 6.05 7.34 -12.59
CA ILE A 84 6.11 6.00 -11.99
C ILE A 84 4.75 5.59 -11.45
N VAL A 85 4.30 4.36 -11.78
CA VAL A 85 3.25 3.69 -11.02
C VAL A 85 3.92 2.84 -9.94
N MET A 86 3.67 3.20 -8.68
CA MET A 86 4.13 2.47 -7.52
C MET A 86 3.01 1.57 -6.98
N ILE A 87 3.24 0.27 -6.97
CA ILE A 87 2.29 -0.71 -6.43
C ILE A 87 2.70 -1.10 -5.00
N ASP A 88 1.73 -1.03 -4.07
CA ASP A 88 1.90 -1.53 -2.70
C ASP A 88 0.72 -2.44 -2.31
N ASP A 89 0.90 -3.25 -1.27
CA ASP A 89 -0.10 -4.22 -0.81
C ASP A 89 -1.21 -3.55 0.01
N SER A 90 -0.88 -2.64 0.91
CA SER A 90 -1.84 -1.97 1.78
C SER A 90 -1.28 -0.67 2.38
N ILE A 91 -2.17 0.24 2.78
CA ILE A 91 -1.83 1.41 3.60
C ILE A 91 -2.58 1.31 4.93
N VAL A 92 -1.83 1.27 6.04
CA VAL A 92 -2.37 1.24 7.41
C VAL A 92 -2.30 2.64 8.04
N ARG A 93 -1.08 3.15 8.26
CA ARG A 93 -0.82 4.47 8.88
C ARG A 93 -0.38 5.54 7.88
N GLY A 94 -0.08 5.17 6.66
CA GLY A 94 0.39 6.07 5.60
C GLY A 94 1.84 6.55 5.74
N THR A 95 2.47 6.42 6.91
CA THR A 95 3.83 6.93 7.17
C THR A 95 4.89 6.27 6.28
N THR A 96 4.78 4.97 6.04
CA THR A 96 5.68 4.21 5.17
C THR A 96 5.52 4.65 3.71
N SER A 97 4.28 4.69 3.23
CA SER A 97 3.97 5.09 1.84
C SER A 97 4.41 6.53 1.56
N ARG A 98 4.12 7.48 2.47
CA ARG A 98 4.60 8.87 2.39
C ARG A 98 6.11 8.93 2.22
N ARG A 99 6.83 8.12 2.97
CA ARG A 99 8.29 8.11 2.92
C ARG A 99 8.83 7.50 1.64
N ILE A 100 8.21 6.42 1.14
CA ILE A 100 8.61 5.80 -0.13
C ILE A 100 8.39 6.78 -1.28
N VAL A 101 7.24 7.45 -1.32
CA VAL A 101 6.95 8.49 -2.33
C VAL A 101 7.99 9.61 -2.26
N GLN A 102 8.34 10.08 -1.05
CA GLN A 102 9.38 11.09 -0.89
C GLN A 102 10.75 10.61 -1.39
N LEU A 103 11.15 9.36 -1.08
CA LEU A 103 12.40 8.79 -1.57
C LEU A 103 12.46 8.71 -3.10
N LEU A 104 11.36 8.37 -3.76
CA LEU A 104 11.27 8.33 -5.21
C LEU A 104 11.37 9.73 -5.83
N LYS A 105 10.68 10.72 -5.24
CA LYS A 105 10.76 12.12 -5.66
C LYS A 105 12.15 12.70 -5.44
N ASP A 106 12.78 12.43 -4.32
CA ASP A 106 14.18 12.82 -4.02
C ASP A 106 15.19 12.18 -5.00
N ALA A 107 14.89 10.96 -5.49
CA ALA A 107 15.69 10.29 -6.52
C ALA A 107 15.44 10.82 -7.94
N GLY A 108 14.51 11.77 -8.09
CA GLY A 108 14.26 12.47 -9.35
C GLY A 108 13.07 11.94 -10.15
N ALA A 109 12.14 11.18 -9.55
CA ALA A 109 10.87 10.86 -10.20
C ALA A 109 10.08 12.15 -10.50
N THR A 110 9.49 12.24 -11.68
CA THR A 110 8.67 13.40 -12.10
C THR A 110 7.26 13.32 -11.51
N GLN A 111 6.70 12.13 -11.48
CA GLN A 111 5.39 11.81 -10.88
C GLN A 111 5.44 10.45 -10.20
N VAL A 112 4.64 10.28 -9.13
CA VAL A 112 4.48 9.01 -8.43
C VAL A 112 2.99 8.73 -8.24
N HIS A 113 2.47 7.80 -9.04
CA HIS A 113 1.10 7.32 -8.99
C HIS A 113 1.04 6.08 -8.11
N VAL A 114 0.31 6.15 -7.01
CA VAL A 114 0.24 5.04 -6.03
C VAL A 114 -0.98 4.18 -6.27
N ARG A 115 -0.78 2.85 -6.31
CA ARG A 115 -1.85 1.86 -6.47
C ARG A 115 -1.75 0.80 -5.39
N ILE A 116 -2.82 0.61 -4.65
CA ILE A 116 -2.88 -0.27 -3.49
C ILE A 116 -3.73 -1.49 -3.82
N ALA A 117 -3.12 -2.68 -3.68
CA ALA A 117 -3.74 -3.96 -4.01
C ALA A 117 -4.68 -4.50 -2.91
N SER A 118 -5.24 -3.60 -2.10
CA SER A 118 -6.29 -3.87 -1.12
C SER A 118 -7.27 -2.70 -1.05
N PRO A 119 -8.48 -2.90 -0.51
CA PRO A 119 -9.36 -1.81 -0.12
C PRO A 119 -8.77 -0.97 1.02
N VAL A 120 -9.39 0.19 1.27
CA VAL A 120 -9.02 1.07 2.39
C VAL A 120 -9.27 0.35 3.72
N ILE A 121 -8.26 0.32 4.58
CA ILE A 121 -8.38 -0.28 5.92
C ILE A 121 -9.02 0.76 6.86
N THR A 122 -10.27 0.49 7.27
CA THR A 122 -11.07 1.40 8.11
C THR A 122 -11.31 0.88 9.52
N SER A 123 -11.06 -0.42 9.74
CA SER A 123 -11.38 -1.10 11.00
C SER A 123 -10.22 -2.01 11.46
N PRO A 124 -10.02 -2.20 12.78
CA PRO A 124 -9.01 -3.11 13.30
C PRO A 124 -9.24 -4.55 12.88
N CYS A 125 -8.21 -5.39 12.89
CA CYS A 125 -8.35 -6.83 12.72
C CYS A 125 -8.33 -7.54 14.09
N PHE A 126 -9.32 -8.39 14.34
CA PHE A 126 -9.37 -9.22 15.54
C PHE A 126 -9.03 -10.70 15.29
N TYR A 127 -8.56 -11.03 14.06
CA TYR A 127 -8.32 -12.39 13.61
C TYR A 127 -6.83 -12.70 13.35
N GLY A 128 -5.91 -11.88 13.91
CA GLY A 128 -4.49 -12.20 13.91
C GLY A 128 -3.59 -11.28 13.09
N VAL A 129 -4.13 -10.27 12.42
CA VAL A 129 -3.32 -9.19 11.84
C VAL A 129 -3.19 -8.09 12.89
N ASP A 130 -1.97 -7.72 13.25
CA ASP A 130 -1.71 -6.61 14.17
C ASP A 130 -1.97 -5.26 13.48
N THR A 131 -3.25 -5.01 13.22
CA THR A 131 -3.75 -3.69 12.84
C THR A 131 -4.26 -3.01 14.09
N SER A 132 -3.58 -1.97 14.44
CA SER A 132 -3.76 -1.08 15.58
C SER A 132 -5.21 -0.66 15.82
N THR A 133 -5.42 0.02 16.90
CA THR A 133 -6.66 0.71 17.24
C THR A 133 -7.11 1.65 16.12
N LYS A 134 -8.40 1.90 16.00
CA LYS A 134 -9.04 2.65 14.92
C LYS A 134 -8.43 4.06 14.71
N ASP A 135 -7.95 4.67 15.78
CA ASP A 135 -7.26 5.96 15.79
C ASP A 135 -5.91 5.97 15.04
N GLN A 136 -5.31 4.80 14.79
CA GLN A 136 -4.06 4.65 14.05
C GLN A 136 -4.26 4.26 12.58
N LEU A 137 -5.51 4.02 12.17
CA LEU A 137 -5.86 3.67 10.79
C LEU A 137 -6.13 4.95 9.99
N ILE A 138 -5.26 5.27 9.03
CA ILE A 138 -5.42 6.49 8.23
C ILE A 138 -6.74 6.48 7.45
N GLY A 139 -7.16 5.32 6.93
CA GLY A 139 -8.41 5.17 6.20
C GLY A 139 -9.69 5.30 7.06
N ALA A 140 -9.56 5.28 8.40
CA ALA A 140 -10.66 5.57 9.31
C ALA A 140 -10.80 7.07 9.62
N GLN A 141 -9.81 7.89 9.25
CA GLN A 141 -9.70 9.32 9.60
C GLN A 141 -9.73 10.24 8.40
N MET A 142 -9.32 9.77 7.23
CA MET A 142 -9.11 10.57 6.03
C MET A 142 -9.77 9.94 4.81
N SER A 143 -10.26 10.77 3.90
CA SER A 143 -10.68 10.35 2.56
C SER A 143 -9.47 9.91 1.71
N VAL A 144 -9.72 9.26 0.58
CA VAL A 144 -8.65 8.83 -0.35
C VAL A 144 -7.85 10.03 -0.87
N GLU A 145 -8.52 11.15 -1.12
CA GLU A 145 -7.89 12.40 -1.56
C GLU A 145 -6.97 12.99 -0.47
N GLU A 146 -7.43 13.00 0.78
CA GLU A 146 -6.61 13.47 1.91
C GLU A 146 -5.42 12.53 2.16
N ILE A 147 -5.60 11.21 2.00
CA ILE A 147 -4.49 10.23 2.09
C ILE A 147 -3.49 10.47 0.97
N ARG A 148 -3.94 10.70 -0.27
CA ARG A 148 -3.07 11.06 -1.41
C ARG A 148 -2.20 12.27 -1.07
N ASP A 149 -2.82 13.33 -0.56
CA ASP A 149 -2.13 14.57 -0.22
C ASP A 149 -1.16 14.37 0.95
N TYR A 150 -1.57 13.59 1.96
CA TYR A 150 -0.71 13.24 3.10
C TYR A 150 0.54 12.46 2.69
N ILE A 151 0.41 11.50 1.76
CA ILE A 151 1.55 10.72 1.26
C ILE A 151 2.34 11.42 0.15
N HIS A 152 1.87 12.59 -0.31
CA HIS A 152 2.45 13.39 -1.40
C HIS A 152 2.48 12.66 -2.76
N ALA A 153 1.52 11.77 -3.00
CA ALA A 153 1.36 11.10 -4.29
C ALA A 153 0.67 12.01 -5.32
N ASP A 154 1.00 11.84 -6.59
CA ASP A 154 0.34 12.59 -7.67
C ASP A 154 -1.08 12.04 -7.91
N THR A 155 -1.25 10.72 -7.82
CA THR A 155 -2.57 10.06 -7.75
C THR A 155 -2.53 8.89 -6.77
N LEU A 156 -3.68 8.55 -6.19
CA LEU A 156 -3.85 7.40 -5.30
C LEU A 156 -5.13 6.66 -5.66
N ARG A 157 -5.04 5.33 -5.77
CA ARG A 157 -6.20 4.46 -5.91
C ARG A 157 -6.01 3.20 -5.06
N PHE A 158 -7.06 2.80 -4.39
CA PHE A 158 -7.18 1.51 -3.71
C PHE A 158 -8.03 0.57 -4.56
N MET A 159 -7.79 -0.72 -4.44
CA MET A 159 -8.73 -1.73 -4.93
C MET A 159 -10.06 -1.62 -4.18
N THR A 160 -11.18 -1.85 -4.83
CA THR A 160 -12.49 -1.92 -4.15
C THR A 160 -12.73 -3.32 -3.57
N GLU A 161 -13.73 -3.45 -2.68
CA GLU A 161 -14.12 -4.77 -2.15
C GLU A 161 -14.68 -5.67 -3.27
N GLU A 162 -15.43 -5.11 -4.21
CA GLU A 162 -15.98 -5.80 -5.37
C GLU A 162 -14.87 -6.35 -6.26
N GLU A 163 -13.87 -5.52 -6.58
CA GLU A 163 -12.69 -5.92 -7.34
C GLU A 163 -11.91 -7.04 -6.62
N MET A 164 -11.81 -6.97 -5.30
CA MET A 164 -11.16 -8.01 -4.51
C MET A 164 -11.95 -9.33 -4.55
N LYS A 165 -13.29 -9.28 -4.47
CA LYS A 165 -14.17 -10.45 -4.60
C LYS A 165 -14.08 -11.06 -6.01
N GLU A 166 -14.08 -10.23 -7.05
CA GLU A 166 -13.88 -10.65 -8.45
C GLU A 166 -12.53 -11.37 -8.61
N ALA A 167 -11.46 -10.77 -8.10
CA ALA A 167 -10.10 -11.30 -8.19
C ALA A 167 -9.89 -12.65 -7.50
N THR A 168 -10.78 -13.03 -6.58
CA THR A 168 -10.70 -14.31 -5.83
C THR A 168 -11.67 -15.37 -6.36
N HIS A 169 -12.36 -15.10 -7.47
CA HIS A 169 -13.29 -16.05 -8.11
C HIS A 169 -14.34 -16.62 -7.15
N GLY A 170 -14.88 -15.80 -6.26
CA GLY A 170 -15.92 -16.19 -5.31
C GLY A 170 -15.45 -17.02 -4.12
N VAL A 171 -14.14 -17.15 -3.89
CA VAL A 171 -13.63 -17.68 -2.63
C VAL A 171 -14.02 -16.74 -1.50
N GLY A 172 -14.61 -17.27 -0.44
CA GLY A 172 -15.01 -16.49 0.73
C GLY A 172 -13.81 -15.76 1.36
N LEU A 173 -13.94 -14.45 1.50
CA LEU A 173 -12.91 -13.59 2.10
C LEU A 173 -13.42 -12.99 3.39
N CYS A 174 -12.54 -12.85 4.38
CA CYS A 174 -12.79 -11.96 5.50
C CYS A 174 -12.50 -10.52 5.05
N LEU A 175 -13.50 -9.65 5.09
CA LEU A 175 -13.40 -8.23 4.69
C LEU A 175 -13.56 -7.29 5.88
N ALA A 176 -13.59 -7.80 7.12
CA ALA A 176 -13.93 -7.06 8.33
C ALA A 176 -13.07 -5.81 8.57
N CYS A 177 -11.78 -5.84 8.21
CA CYS A 177 -10.91 -4.66 8.34
C CYS A 177 -11.21 -3.56 7.31
N PHE A 178 -11.96 -3.87 6.24
CA PHE A 178 -12.36 -2.91 5.22
C PHE A 178 -13.76 -2.34 5.47
N ASN A 179 -14.74 -3.19 5.80
CA ASN A 179 -16.15 -2.81 5.94
C ASN A 179 -16.67 -2.76 7.39
N GLY A 180 -15.89 -3.25 8.36
CA GLY A 180 -16.29 -3.30 9.77
C GLY A 180 -17.26 -4.44 10.13
N GLU A 181 -17.55 -5.35 9.19
CA GLU A 181 -18.44 -6.48 9.40
C GLU A 181 -17.68 -7.72 9.87
N TYR A 182 -17.74 -8.02 11.15
CA TYR A 182 -17.04 -9.16 11.75
C TYR A 182 -17.91 -10.40 11.79
N CYS A 183 -17.37 -11.54 11.34
CA CYS A 183 -18.10 -12.81 11.25
C CYS A 183 -18.27 -13.53 12.61
N THR A 184 -17.65 -13.05 13.68
CA THR A 184 -17.74 -13.61 15.03
C THR A 184 -18.24 -12.60 16.05
N LYS A 185 -18.82 -13.09 17.15
CA LYS A 185 -19.29 -12.25 18.27
C LYS A 185 -18.16 -11.74 19.19
N LEU A 186 -16.90 -11.95 18.85
CA LEU A 186 -15.74 -11.48 19.66
C LEU A 186 -15.78 -9.97 19.93
N PHE A 187 -16.38 -9.20 19.06
CA PHE A 187 -16.54 -7.76 19.22
C PHE A 187 -17.56 -7.37 20.32
N SER A 188 -18.60 -8.19 20.56
CA SER A 188 -19.60 -7.91 21.59
C SER A 188 -19.09 -8.12 23.02
N TYR A 189 -18.01 -8.86 23.23
CA TYR A 189 -17.38 -9.04 24.54
C TYR A 189 -16.66 -7.78 25.04
N GLN A 190 -16.14 -6.96 24.15
CA GLN A 190 -15.44 -5.73 24.54
C GLN A 190 -16.44 -4.65 24.98
N GLU A 191 -17.61 -4.58 24.34
CA GLU A 191 -18.69 -3.67 24.75
C GLU A 191 -19.35 -4.06 26.09
N GLU A 192 -19.28 -5.32 26.48
CA GLU A 192 -19.80 -5.78 27.79
C GLU A 192 -18.80 -5.56 28.93
N LEU A 193 -17.50 -5.46 28.65
CA LEU A 193 -16.48 -5.18 29.67
C LEU A 193 -16.30 -3.68 29.94
N ASP A 194 -16.77 -2.83 29.04
CA ASP A 194 -16.73 -1.36 29.17
C ASP A 194 -18.05 -0.78 29.79
N LYS A 195 -18.97 -1.65 30.22
CA LYS A 195 -20.21 -1.33 30.99
C LYS A 195 -20.10 -1.73 32.44
#